data_41b33878b2904e5c8a1f87bb1190fc08
#
_entry.id   41b33878b2904e5c8a1f87bb1190fc08
#
_cell.length_a   1.000
_cell.length_b   1.000
_cell.length_c   1.000
_cell.angle_alpha   90.00
_cell.angle_beta   90.00
_cell.angle_gamma   90.00
#
_symmetry.space_group_name_H-M   'P 1'
#
loop_
_entity.id
_entity.type
_entity.pdbx_description
1 polymer ?
#
loop_
_entity_poly.entity_id
_entity_poly.type
_entity_poly.pdbx_seq_one_letter_code
_entity_poly.pdbx_strand_id
1 'polypeptide(L)'
;MMYETILSPINYGGLQLKNRIIFAPTTFGLSDEEYLARIRSIAEGGCAMIIVGDVPVGKSKFEKSLFDSKGFAFYQKIVEIAHDADCRVCAQLHQSDSNLLAMFKYIPGLL
;
A
#
# COMPACT_ATOMS: atom_id res chain seq x y z
N MET A 1 -17.72 16.73 21.35
CA MET A 1 -17.39 17.36 20.07
C MET A 1 -17.89 16.53 18.91
N MET A 2 -18.10 17.16 17.76
CA MET A 2 -18.69 16.54 16.58
C MET A 2 -17.90 15.34 16.03
N TYR A 3 -16.57 15.31 16.23
CA TYR A 3 -15.69 14.32 15.63
C TYR A 3 -15.12 13.30 16.62
N GLU A 4 -15.65 13.22 17.84
CA GLU A 4 -15.10 12.35 18.87
C GLU A 4 -15.08 10.87 18.48
N THR A 5 -16.15 10.39 17.86
CA THR A 5 -16.22 8.98 17.44
C THR A 5 -15.21 8.64 16.38
N ILE A 6 -15.06 9.48 15.35
CA ILE A 6 -14.13 9.27 14.25
C ILE A 6 -12.67 9.27 14.74
N LEU A 7 -12.38 10.17 15.69
CA LEU A 7 -11.03 10.33 16.22
C LEU A 7 -10.72 9.41 17.39
N SER A 8 -11.68 8.63 17.87
CA SER A 8 -11.47 7.71 18.99
C SER A 8 -10.73 6.46 18.53
N PRO A 9 -9.88 5.87 19.42
CA PRO A 9 -9.20 4.62 19.13
C PRO A 9 -10.16 3.46 18.90
N ILE A 10 -9.72 2.48 18.13
CA ILE A 10 -10.48 1.25 17.91
C ILE A 10 -9.51 0.06 17.84
N ASN A 11 -9.94 -1.08 18.37
CA ASN A 11 -9.25 -2.35 18.16
C ASN A 11 -9.95 -3.09 17.04
N TYR A 12 -9.24 -3.30 15.95
CA TYR A 12 -9.77 -3.97 14.75
C TYR A 12 -9.01 -5.28 14.55
N GLY A 13 -9.66 -6.39 14.92
CA GLY A 13 -9.05 -7.71 14.77
C GLY A 13 -7.73 -7.89 15.52
N GLY A 14 -7.58 -7.26 16.67
CA GLY A 14 -6.34 -7.26 17.44
C GLY A 14 -5.36 -6.17 17.07
N LEU A 15 -5.62 -5.41 16.01
CA LEU A 15 -4.81 -4.28 15.60
C LEU A 15 -5.32 -2.99 16.24
N GLN A 16 -4.46 -2.33 17.00
CA GLN A 16 -4.80 -1.09 17.69
C GLN A 16 -4.64 0.09 16.74
N LEU A 17 -5.73 0.80 16.47
CA LEU A 17 -5.75 1.99 15.62
C LEU A 17 -6.02 3.23 16.47
N LYS A 18 -5.26 4.31 16.24
CA LYS A 18 -5.41 5.56 17.00
C LYS A 18 -6.70 6.31 16.71
N ASN A 19 -7.31 6.05 15.57
CA ASN A 19 -8.60 6.62 15.17
C ASN A 19 -9.25 5.71 14.12
N ARG A 20 -10.33 6.16 13.51
CA ARG A 20 -11.13 5.36 12.57
C ARG A 20 -10.97 5.81 11.12
N ILE A 21 -9.91 6.56 10.83
CA ILE A 21 -9.63 7.05 9.48
C ILE A 21 -8.59 6.17 8.83
N ILE A 22 -8.95 5.57 7.70
CA ILE A 22 -8.08 4.70 6.91
C ILE A 22 -7.95 5.26 5.52
N PHE A 23 -6.72 5.38 5.02
CA PHE A 23 -6.47 5.80 3.64
C PHE A 23 -6.61 4.59 2.73
N ALA A 24 -7.58 4.65 1.82
CA ALA A 24 -7.90 3.57 0.89
C ALA A 24 -6.76 3.35 -0.12
N PRO A 25 -6.63 2.13 -0.68
CA PRO A 25 -5.59 1.85 -1.66
C PRO A 25 -5.81 2.66 -2.93
N THR A 26 -4.72 3.22 -3.45
CA THR A 26 -4.75 3.96 -4.71
C THR A 26 -3.39 3.89 -5.38
N THR A 27 -3.37 4.06 -6.70
CA THR A 27 -2.17 4.13 -7.50
C THR A 27 -1.93 5.59 -7.86
N PHE A 28 -0.77 6.14 -7.47
CA PHE A 28 -0.49 7.55 -7.66
C PHE A 28 0.14 7.88 -9.02
N GLY A 29 0.78 6.93 -9.68
CA GLY A 29 1.51 7.20 -10.91
C GLY A 29 2.72 8.11 -10.71
N LEU A 30 3.32 8.07 -9.52
CA LEU A 30 4.44 8.93 -9.14
C LEU A 30 5.77 8.17 -9.20
N SER A 31 6.88 8.92 -9.25
CA SER A 31 8.21 8.36 -9.00
C SER A 31 8.29 7.82 -7.58
N ASP A 32 9.31 6.98 -7.31
CA ASP A 32 9.49 6.42 -5.97
C ASP A 32 9.64 7.49 -4.90
N GLU A 33 10.44 8.51 -5.19
CA GLU A 33 10.69 9.61 -4.26
C GLU A 33 9.41 10.39 -3.98
N GLU A 34 8.65 10.71 -5.02
CA GLU A 34 7.37 11.42 -4.89
C GLU A 34 6.33 10.56 -4.18
N TYR A 35 6.33 9.26 -4.43
CA TYR A 35 5.44 8.33 -3.77
C TYR A 35 5.69 8.30 -2.26
N LEU A 36 6.96 8.18 -1.86
CA LEU A 36 7.32 8.17 -0.43
C LEU A 36 6.99 9.50 0.24
N ALA A 37 7.18 10.62 -0.46
CA ALA A 37 6.80 11.94 0.06
C ALA A 37 5.28 12.04 0.25
N ARG A 38 4.49 11.46 -0.66
CA ARG A 38 3.04 11.42 -0.56
C ARG A 38 2.59 10.56 0.61
N ILE A 39 3.20 9.40 0.82
CA ILE A 39 2.92 8.53 1.97
C ILE A 39 3.20 9.28 3.28
N ARG A 40 4.33 10.00 3.35
CA ARG A 40 4.65 10.79 4.53
C ARG A 40 3.59 11.85 4.80
N SER A 41 3.18 12.57 3.78
CA SER A 41 2.15 13.60 3.91
C SER A 41 0.82 13.02 4.41
N ILE A 42 0.42 11.87 3.88
CA ILE A 42 -0.82 11.19 4.29
C ILE A 42 -0.72 10.71 5.74
N ALA A 43 0.39 10.08 6.11
CA ALA A 43 0.60 9.57 7.46
C ALA A 43 0.62 10.71 8.50
N GLU A 44 1.34 11.78 8.19
CA GLU A 44 1.42 12.96 9.05
C GLU A 44 0.09 13.72 9.13
N GLY A 45 -0.79 13.51 8.16
CA GLY A 45 -2.14 14.06 8.16
C GLY A 45 -3.06 13.46 9.22
N GLY A 46 -2.67 12.35 9.85
CA GLY A 46 -3.34 11.83 11.04
C GLY A 46 -4.17 10.56 10.86
N CYS A 47 -4.19 9.94 9.68
CA CYS A 47 -4.91 8.67 9.53
C CYS A 47 -4.25 7.56 10.36
N ALA A 48 -5.05 6.59 10.77
CA ALA A 48 -4.59 5.49 11.60
C ALA A 48 -3.94 4.36 10.81
N MET A 49 -4.30 4.24 9.53
CA MET A 49 -3.78 3.19 8.65
C MET A 49 -3.76 3.67 7.21
N ILE A 50 -2.73 3.24 6.49
CA ILE A 50 -2.66 3.37 5.04
C ILE A 50 -2.73 1.97 4.44
N ILE A 51 -3.64 1.77 3.48
CA ILE A 51 -3.67 0.54 2.69
C ILE A 51 -2.88 0.81 1.42
N VAL A 52 -1.74 0.12 1.28
CA VAL A 52 -0.89 0.25 0.09
C VAL A 52 -1.46 -0.63 -1.02
N GLY A 53 -1.82 -0.02 -2.14
CA GLY A 53 -2.40 -0.72 -3.27
C GLY A 53 -1.38 -1.42 -4.14
N ASP A 54 -1.87 -2.44 -4.84
CA ASP A 54 -1.16 -3.12 -5.90
C ASP A 54 0.16 -3.75 -5.46
N VAL A 55 0.14 -4.48 -4.32
CA VAL A 55 1.31 -5.23 -3.87
C VAL A 55 1.26 -6.63 -4.48
N PRO A 56 2.16 -6.97 -5.42
CA PRO A 56 2.12 -8.26 -6.10
C PRO A 56 2.35 -9.43 -5.14
N VAL A 57 1.62 -10.52 -5.35
CA VAL A 57 1.74 -11.75 -4.52
C VAL A 57 2.94 -12.61 -4.90
N GLY A 58 3.70 -12.22 -5.90
CA GLY A 58 4.88 -12.95 -6.36
C GLY A 58 5.85 -12.02 -7.06
N LYS A 59 6.87 -12.60 -7.70
CA LYS A 59 7.82 -11.82 -8.49
C LYS A 59 7.10 -11.13 -9.64
N SER A 60 7.44 -9.87 -9.88
CA SER A 60 6.88 -9.08 -10.96
C SER A 60 7.99 -8.51 -11.81
N LYS A 61 7.77 -8.46 -13.14
CA LYS A 61 8.69 -7.82 -14.10
C LYS A 61 8.39 -6.32 -14.25
N PHE A 62 7.18 -5.90 -13.94
CA PHE A 62 6.69 -4.56 -14.24
C PHE A 62 6.43 -3.72 -13.00
N GLU A 63 6.33 -4.34 -11.84
CA GLU A 63 5.99 -3.67 -10.60
C GLU A 63 6.96 -4.04 -9.48
N LYS A 64 7.07 -3.19 -8.49
CA LYS A 64 7.82 -3.51 -7.28
C LYS A 64 7.16 -4.67 -6.55
N SER A 65 7.97 -5.60 -6.10
CA SER A 65 7.50 -6.80 -5.40
C SER A 65 8.29 -6.99 -4.12
N LEU A 66 7.65 -7.57 -3.12
CA LEU A 66 8.33 -7.98 -1.89
C LEU A 66 9.34 -9.11 -2.13
N PHE A 67 9.29 -9.74 -3.30
CA PHE A 67 10.16 -10.87 -3.65
C PHE A 67 11.46 -10.46 -4.34
N ASP A 68 11.69 -9.16 -4.56
CA ASP A 68 12.97 -8.63 -5.01
C ASP A 68 13.51 -7.62 -4.01
N SER A 69 14.84 -7.43 -4.00
CA SER A 69 15.49 -6.60 -2.98
C SER A 69 15.11 -5.12 -3.07
N LYS A 70 14.91 -4.61 -4.28
CA LYS A 70 14.54 -3.20 -4.47
C LYS A 70 13.11 -2.93 -4.03
N GLY A 71 12.19 -3.83 -4.40
CA GLY A 71 10.80 -3.72 -3.99
C GLY A 71 10.65 -3.87 -2.49
N PHE A 72 11.32 -4.84 -1.90
CA PHE A 72 11.31 -5.02 -0.45
C PHE A 72 11.78 -3.76 0.27
N ALA A 73 12.91 -3.18 -0.16
CA ALA A 73 13.44 -1.96 0.44
C ALA A 73 12.46 -0.78 0.30
N PHE A 74 11.77 -0.68 -0.83
CA PHE A 74 10.76 0.36 -1.05
C PHE A 74 9.58 0.23 -0.08
N TYR A 75 9.03 -0.96 0.05
CA TYR A 75 7.91 -1.19 0.98
C TYR A 75 8.34 -1.03 2.44
N GLN A 76 9.57 -1.40 2.76
CA GLN A 76 10.12 -1.18 4.10
C GLN A 76 10.17 0.32 4.44
N LYS A 77 10.55 1.16 3.49
CA LYS A 77 10.53 2.62 3.69
C LYS A 77 9.12 3.16 3.92
N ILE A 78 8.13 2.63 3.21
CA ILE A 78 6.73 3.00 3.44
C ILE A 78 6.33 2.70 4.88
N VAL A 79 6.66 1.51 5.36
CA VAL A 79 6.33 1.08 6.73
C VAL A 79 7.02 1.99 7.76
N GLU A 80 8.30 2.28 7.56
CA GLU A 80 9.06 3.15 8.48
C GLU A 80 8.43 4.56 8.55
N ILE A 81 8.12 5.15 7.40
CA ILE A 81 7.50 6.47 7.32
C ILE A 81 6.15 6.49 8.04
N ALA A 82 5.31 5.48 7.80
CA ALA A 82 4.00 5.39 8.42
C ALA A 82 4.11 5.19 9.93
N HIS A 83 4.97 4.28 10.37
CA HIS A 83 5.16 4.01 11.80
C HIS A 83 5.70 5.22 12.56
N ASP A 84 6.53 6.03 11.95
CA ASP A 84 7.02 7.27 12.56
C ASP A 84 5.88 8.25 12.89
N ALA A 85 4.77 8.17 12.18
CA ALA A 85 3.58 8.99 12.40
C ALA A 85 2.47 8.24 13.15
N ASP A 86 2.78 7.12 13.80
CA ASP A 86 1.80 6.25 14.46
C ASP A 86 0.66 5.84 13.51
N CYS A 87 1.04 5.48 12.30
CA CYS A 87 0.14 5.02 11.25
C CYS A 87 0.47 3.58 10.90
N ARG A 88 -0.53 2.71 10.87
CA ARG A 88 -0.36 1.30 10.50
C ARG A 88 -0.35 1.16 8.98
N VAL A 89 0.19 0.06 8.50
CA VAL A 89 0.24 -0.23 7.06
C VAL A 89 -0.40 -1.57 6.80
N CYS A 90 -1.22 -1.62 5.76
CA CYS A 90 -1.84 -2.84 5.27
C CYS A 90 -1.53 -2.97 3.78
N ALA A 91 -1.18 -4.15 3.32
CA ALA A 91 -0.93 -4.40 1.91
C ALA A 91 -2.18 -4.96 1.23
N GLN A 92 -2.59 -4.33 0.14
CA GLN A 92 -3.61 -4.90 -0.75
C GLN A 92 -2.89 -5.79 -1.76
N LEU A 93 -3.03 -7.09 -1.62
CA LEU A 93 -2.35 -8.07 -2.46
C LEU A 93 -3.08 -8.29 -3.77
N HIS A 94 -2.33 -8.42 -4.87
CA HIS A 94 -2.91 -8.72 -6.17
C HIS A 94 -1.95 -9.45 -7.09
N GLN A 95 -2.46 -9.94 -8.23
CA GLN A 95 -1.68 -10.59 -9.30
C GLN A 95 -1.72 -9.73 -10.56
N SER A 96 -0.85 -8.72 -10.62
CA SER A 96 -0.87 -7.76 -11.71
C SER A 96 -0.31 -8.33 -13.02
N ASP A 97 0.81 -9.05 -12.96
CA ASP A 97 1.46 -9.58 -14.14
C ASP A 97 0.58 -10.59 -14.89
N SER A 98 -0.24 -11.32 -14.15
CA SER A 98 -1.07 -12.37 -14.72
C SER A 98 -2.12 -11.84 -15.69
N ASN A 99 -2.60 -10.61 -15.51
CA ASN A 99 -3.62 -10.05 -16.38
C ASN A 99 -3.10 -9.81 -17.80
N LEU A 100 -1.93 -9.19 -17.94
CA LEU A 100 -1.34 -8.94 -19.25
C LEU A 100 -0.83 -10.22 -19.88
N LEU A 101 -0.09 -11.05 -19.13
CA LEU A 101 0.45 -12.30 -19.63
C LEU A 101 -0.65 -13.31 -19.93
N ALA A 102 -1.71 -13.35 -19.15
CA ALA A 102 -2.86 -14.21 -19.43
C ALA A 102 -3.58 -13.80 -20.71
N MET A 103 -3.68 -12.51 -20.99
CA MET A 103 -4.23 -12.04 -22.27
C MET A 103 -3.42 -12.59 -23.45
N PHE A 104 -2.10 -12.56 -23.38
CA PHE A 104 -1.25 -13.08 -24.45
C PHE A 104 -1.40 -14.58 -24.65
N LYS A 105 -1.66 -15.34 -23.60
CA LYS A 105 -1.91 -16.80 -23.69
C LYS A 105 -3.14 -17.14 -24.54
N TYR A 106 -4.11 -16.26 -24.58
CA TYR A 106 -5.36 -16.48 -25.31
C TYR A 106 -5.32 -15.96 -26.74
N ILE A 107 -4.19 -15.34 -27.16
CA ILE A 107 -4.02 -14.89 -28.54
C ILE A 107 -3.20 -15.93 -29.31
N PRO A 108 -3.81 -16.63 -30.28
CA PRO A 108 -3.10 -17.65 -31.04
C PRO A 108 -1.85 -17.09 -31.73
N GLY A 109 -0.72 -17.78 -31.58
CA GLY A 109 0.53 -17.43 -32.26
C GLY A 109 1.35 -16.34 -31.60
N LEU A 110 0.95 -15.82 -30.44
CA LEU A 110 1.68 -14.75 -29.75
C LEU A 110 2.73 -15.29 -28.76
N LEU A 111 2.58 -16.53 -28.32
CA LEU A 111 3.51 -17.21 -27.40
C LEU A 111 4.04 -18.50 -28.00
#